data_c9d853cea92063f65153b3465bbac791
#
_entry.id   c9d853cea92063f65153b3465bbac791
#
_cell.length_a   1.000
_cell.length_b   1.000
_cell.length_c   1.000
_cell.angle_alpha   90.00
_cell.angle_beta   90.00
_cell.angle_gamma   90.00
#
_symmetry.space_group_name_H-M   'P 1'
#
loop_
_entity.id
_entity.type
_entity.pdbx_description
1 polymer ?
#
loop_
_entity_poly.entity_id
_entity_poly.type
_entity_poly.pdbx_seq_one_letter_code
_entity_poly.pdbx_strand_id
1 'polypeptide(L)'
;MDAHIIVISGLGYSGSSTLADSLSKRLNWELILAGERFRIYCRENGIDPNDAKQIPKEVHRQFDEKLTLEMGASVRTIFEGRIAIWLSTNLPYALRVWCRTDAITRITRCVQREGLSREKCAELIDNRDRTDSETFEMLYNIKLAQLPSGVLVVDTGVPVESYAEQIIELLA
;
A
#
# COMPACT_ATOMS: atom_id res chain seq x y z
N MET A 1 8.11 -5.10 -20.16
CA MET A 1 8.95 -5.12 -18.92
C MET A 1 8.81 -6.51 -18.31
N ASP A 2 9.94 -7.19 -18.05
CA ASP A 2 9.91 -8.54 -17.45
C ASP A 2 9.64 -8.47 -15.95
N ALA A 3 8.50 -7.89 -15.58
CA ALA A 3 8.09 -7.77 -14.19
C ALA A 3 7.49 -9.09 -13.71
N HIS A 4 8.03 -9.62 -12.61
CA HIS A 4 7.56 -10.87 -12.01
C HIS A 4 6.57 -10.63 -10.88
N ILE A 5 6.60 -9.44 -10.27
CA ILE A 5 5.67 -9.01 -9.23
C ILE A 5 5.21 -7.58 -9.47
N ILE A 6 4.03 -7.26 -8.97
CA ILE A 6 3.51 -5.88 -8.91
C ILE A 6 3.46 -5.45 -7.46
N VAL A 7 4.00 -4.28 -7.17
CA VAL A 7 4.04 -3.73 -5.81
C VAL A 7 3.31 -2.40 -5.79
N ILE A 8 2.23 -2.33 -5.02
CA ILE A 8 1.30 -1.20 -5.02
C ILE A 8 1.33 -0.53 -3.66
N SER A 9 1.48 0.79 -3.67
CA SER A 9 1.36 1.62 -2.46
C SER A 9 0.51 2.84 -2.71
N GLY A 10 0.07 3.47 -1.63
CA GLY A 10 -0.70 4.71 -1.67
C GLY A 10 -1.13 5.13 -0.26
N LEU A 11 -1.55 6.38 -0.12
CA LEU A 11 -2.11 6.87 1.14
C LEU A 11 -3.49 6.23 1.41
N GLY A 12 -3.98 6.35 2.64
CA GLY A 12 -5.30 5.83 3.00
C GLY A 12 -6.39 6.35 2.07
N TYR A 13 -7.29 5.47 1.65
CA TYR A 13 -8.40 5.77 0.73
C TYR A 13 -7.96 6.21 -0.67
N SER A 14 -6.68 6.03 -1.04
CA SER A 14 -6.19 6.32 -2.39
C SER A 14 -6.65 5.33 -3.45
N GLY A 15 -7.23 4.18 -3.09
CA GLY A 15 -7.68 3.16 -4.04
C GLY A 15 -6.63 2.09 -4.37
N SER A 16 -5.51 2.04 -3.65
CA SER A 16 -4.46 1.02 -3.84
C SER A 16 -4.98 -0.41 -3.73
N SER A 17 -5.79 -0.70 -2.70
CA SER A 17 -6.37 -2.04 -2.52
C SER A 17 -7.38 -2.40 -3.62
N THR A 18 -8.15 -1.43 -4.12
CA THR A 18 -9.08 -1.63 -5.25
C THR A 18 -8.31 -1.98 -6.53
N LEU A 19 -7.21 -1.28 -6.80
CA LEU A 19 -6.34 -1.60 -7.92
C LEU A 19 -5.72 -2.99 -7.78
N ALA A 20 -5.21 -3.31 -6.60
CA ALA A 20 -4.58 -4.60 -6.31
C ALA A 20 -5.56 -5.77 -6.54
N ASP A 21 -6.79 -5.66 -6.05
CA ASP A 21 -7.86 -6.65 -6.26
C ASP A 21 -8.23 -6.78 -7.75
N SER A 22 -8.39 -5.65 -8.46
CA SER A 22 -8.69 -5.64 -9.89
C SER A 22 -7.61 -6.35 -10.72
N LEU A 23 -6.33 -6.02 -10.47
CA LEU A 23 -5.21 -6.64 -11.16
C LEU A 23 -5.08 -8.13 -10.84
N SER A 24 -5.26 -8.53 -9.56
CA SER A 24 -5.22 -9.93 -9.13
C SER A 24 -6.23 -10.77 -9.90
N LYS A 25 -7.47 -10.30 -10.00
CA LYS A 25 -8.55 -10.99 -10.74
C LYS A 25 -8.26 -11.08 -12.24
N ARG A 26 -7.78 -10.00 -12.84
CA ARG A 26 -7.54 -9.92 -14.31
C ARG A 26 -6.31 -10.70 -14.76
N LEU A 27 -5.26 -10.71 -13.95
CA LEU A 27 -4.00 -11.43 -14.23
C LEU A 27 -4.02 -12.87 -13.71
N ASN A 28 -4.98 -13.21 -12.85
CA ASN A 28 -4.98 -14.46 -12.06
C ASN A 28 -3.67 -14.63 -11.29
N TRP A 29 -3.23 -13.53 -10.62
CA TRP A 29 -2.05 -13.50 -9.78
C TRP A 29 -2.44 -13.50 -8.31
N GLU A 30 -1.58 -14.05 -7.45
CA GLU A 30 -1.76 -14.02 -6.01
C GLU A 30 -1.79 -12.58 -5.49
N LEU A 31 -2.66 -12.31 -4.49
CA LEU A 31 -2.78 -11.00 -3.85
C LEU A 31 -2.38 -11.08 -2.39
N ILE A 32 -1.42 -10.24 -2.02
CA ILE A 32 -0.93 -10.07 -0.65
C ILE A 32 -1.22 -8.66 -0.18
N LEU A 33 -2.13 -8.54 0.77
CA LEU A 33 -2.46 -7.29 1.45
C LEU A 33 -1.63 -7.16 2.72
N ALA A 34 -0.51 -6.43 2.65
CA ALA A 34 0.44 -6.31 3.76
C ALA A 34 -0.21 -5.72 5.02
N GLY A 35 -1.11 -4.74 4.87
CA GLY A 35 -1.82 -4.15 6.01
C GLY A 35 -2.74 -5.14 6.73
N GLU A 36 -3.36 -6.09 6.03
CA GLU A 36 -4.16 -7.15 6.63
C GLU A 36 -3.27 -8.17 7.34
N ARG A 37 -2.21 -8.64 6.67
CA ARG A 37 -1.23 -9.56 7.25
C ARG A 37 -0.55 -8.97 8.50
N PHE A 38 -0.24 -7.67 8.48
CA PHE A 38 0.33 -6.99 9.65
C PHE A 38 -0.62 -7.01 10.86
N ARG A 39 -1.92 -6.77 10.64
CA ARG A 39 -2.92 -6.86 11.73
C ARG A 39 -3.03 -8.27 12.30
N ILE A 40 -2.95 -9.29 11.45
CA ILE A 40 -2.92 -10.70 11.89
C ILE A 40 -1.65 -10.95 12.70
N TYR A 41 -0.49 -10.55 12.17
CA TYR A 41 0.81 -10.70 12.84
C TYR A 41 0.83 -10.03 14.21
N CYS A 42 0.28 -8.82 14.36
CA CYS A 42 0.17 -8.15 15.65
C CYS A 42 -0.65 -8.98 16.65
N ARG A 43 -1.83 -9.46 16.23
CA ARG A 43 -2.71 -10.26 17.10
C ARG A 43 -2.04 -11.57 17.55
N GLU A 44 -1.35 -12.25 16.65
CA GLU A 44 -0.60 -13.48 16.96
C GLU A 44 0.52 -13.24 17.99
N ASN A 45 1.05 -12.02 18.05
CA ASN A 45 2.05 -11.59 19.02
C ASN A 45 1.43 -10.88 20.26
N GLY A 46 0.12 -10.92 20.44
CA GLY A 46 -0.57 -10.33 21.59
C GLY A 46 -0.62 -8.80 21.58
N ILE A 47 -0.48 -8.17 20.41
CA ILE A 47 -0.45 -6.71 20.21
C ILE A 47 -1.76 -6.26 19.55
N ASP A 48 -2.39 -5.20 20.09
CA ASP A 48 -3.54 -4.58 19.44
C ASP A 48 -3.08 -3.79 18.20
N PRO A 49 -3.47 -4.20 16.98
CA PRO A 49 -3.07 -3.52 15.77
C PRO A 49 -3.70 -2.13 15.59
N ASN A 50 -4.70 -1.77 16.40
CA ASN A 50 -5.37 -0.47 16.36
C ASN A 50 -4.68 0.58 17.24
N ASP A 51 -3.84 0.17 18.17
CA ASP A 51 -3.04 1.07 19.00
C ASP A 51 -1.62 1.23 18.42
N ALA A 52 -1.54 1.99 17.32
CA ALA A 52 -0.29 2.19 16.60
C ALA A 52 0.87 2.73 17.47
N LYS A 53 0.56 3.44 18.57
CA LYS A 53 1.58 3.97 19.49
C LYS A 53 2.21 2.89 20.38
N GLN A 54 1.50 1.79 20.59
CA GLN A 54 1.98 0.67 21.42
C GLN A 54 2.65 -0.43 20.60
N ILE A 55 2.59 -0.38 19.26
CA ILE A 55 3.27 -1.37 18.43
C ILE A 55 4.79 -1.13 18.50
N PRO A 56 5.56 -2.08 19.05
CA PRO A 56 7.01 -1.94 19.14
C PRO A 56 7.64 -1.80 17.74
N LYS A 57 8.69 -0.96 17.63
CA LYS A 57 9.45 -0.78 16.37
C LYS A 57 9.95 -2.09 15.79
N GLU A 58 10.37 -2.99 16.65
CA GLU A 58 10.88 -4.30 16.28
C GLU A 58 9.82 -5.16 15.57
N VAL A 59 8.56 -5.06 15.99
CA VAL A 59 7.43 -5.76 15.34
C VAL A 59 7.23 -5.28 13.90
N HIS A 60 7.32 -3.97 13.67
CA HIS A 60 7.30 -3.42 12.31
C HIS A 60 8.46 -3.97 11.47
N ARG A 61 9.69 -3.90 12.00
CA ARG A 61 10.89 -4.34 11.28
C ARG A 61 10.84 -5.82 10.92
N GLN A 62 10.51 -6.68 11.87
CA GLN A 62 10.42 -8.12 11.64
C GLN A 62 9.34 -8.46 10.59
N PHE A 63 8.21 -7.76 10.63
CA PHE A 63 7.17 -7.95 9.62
C PHE A 63 7.65 -7.51 8.24
N ASP A 64 8.22 -6.31 8.13
CA ASP A 64 8.66 -5.74 6.85
C ASP A 64 9.85 -6.50 6.25
N GLU A 65 10.75 -7.04 7.08
CA GLU A 65 11.82 -7.95 6.64
C GLU A 65 11.25 -9.24 6.05
N LYS A 66 10.27 -9.87 6.72
CA LYS A 66 9.60 -11.07 6.18
C LYS A 66 8.90 -10.77 4.86
N LEU A 67 8.19 -9.66 4.79
CA LEU A 67 7.50 -9.23 3.57
C LEU A 67 8.50 -8.99 2.41
N THR A 68 9.64 -8.37 2.70
CA THR A 68 10.70 -8.11 1.71
C THR A 68 11.30 -9.42 1.18
N LEU A 69 11.57 -10.38 2.06
CA LEU A 69 12.06 -11.72 1.66
C LEU A 69 11.02 -12.44 0.79
N GLU A 70 9.75 -12.38 1.16
CA GLU A 70 8.66 -12.98 0.39
C GLU A 70 8.55 -12.34 -1.00
N MET A 71 8.63 -11.01 -1.11
CA MET A 71 8.68 -10.32 -2.40
C MET A 71 9.83 -10.81 -3.27
N GLY A 72 11.01 -11.05 -2.67
CA GLY A 72 12.20 -11.53 -3.36
C GLY A 72 12.09 -12.95 -3.91
N ALA A 73 11.23 -13.78 -3.31
CA ALA A 73 11.01 -15.18 -3.70
C ALA A 73 9.75 -15.37 -4.56
N SER A 74 8.92 -14.34 -4.74
CA SER A 74 7.61 -14.46 -5.39
C SER A 74 7.66 -14.22 -6.89
N VAL A 75 6.74 -14.86 -7.59
CA VAL A 75 6.42 -14.64 -9.00
C VAL A 75 4.91 -14.57 -9.17
N ARG A 76 4.44 -13.79 -10.13
CA ARG A 76 2.99 -13.62 -10.40
C ARG A 76 2.19 -13.28 -9.14
N THR A 77 2.75 -12.37 -8.34
CA THR A 77 2.20 -11.94 -7.06
C THR A 77 2.06 -10.42 -7.03
N ILE A 78 0.97 -9.95 -6.47
CA ILE A 78 0.69 -8.53 -6.25
C ILE A 78 0.80 -8.27 -4.75
N PHE A 79 1.67 -7.36 -4.38
CA PHE A 79 1.84 -6.89 -3.00
C PHE A 79 1.21 -5.50 -2.86
N GLU A 80 0.28 -5.34 -1.92
CA GLU A 80 -0.26 -4.02 -1.59
C GLU A 80 0.09 -3.68 -0.13
N GLY A 81 0.66 -2.49 0.06
CA GLY A 81 1.00 -1.99 1.39
C GLY A 81 1.54 -0.57 1.38
N ARG A 82 1.47 0.11 2.53
CA ARG A 82 1.78 1.53 2.67
C ARG A 82 3.18 1.91 2.15
N ILE A 83 4.19 1.11 2.49
CA ILE A 83 5.59 1.34 2.11
C ILE A 83 6.15 0.22 1.22
N ALA A 84 5.31 -0.63 0.68
CA ALA A 84 5.74 -1.78 -0.10
C ALA A 84 6.66 -1.39 -1.29
N ILE A 85 6.42 -0.25 -1.96
CA ILE A 85 7.27 0.23 -3.05
C ILE A 85 8.69 0.61 -2.58
N TRP A 86 8.87 1.05 -1.33
CA TRP A 86 10.20 1.32 -0.76
C TRP A 86 10.91 0.02 -0.38
N LEU A 87 10.19 -0.93 0.20
CA LEU A 87 10.74 -2.25 0.56
C LEU A 87 11.22 -3.03 -0.66
N SER A 88 10.63 -2.78 -1.83
CA SER A 88 10.97 -3.47 -3.09
C SER A 88 12.00 -2.73 -3.95
N THR A 89 12.66 -1.68 -3.47
CA THR A 89 13.60 -0.87 -4.28
C THR A 89 14.77 -1.65 -4.87
N ASN A 90 15.22 -2.69 -4.17
CA ASN A 90 16.31 -3.56 -4.61
C ASN A 90 15.84 -4.74 -5.51
N LEU A 91 14.55 -4.78 -5.89
CA LEU A 91 14.00 -5.82 -6.74
C LEU A 91 13.79 -5.26 -8.16
N PRO A 92 14.72 -5.50 -9.12
CA PRO A 92 14.66 -4.89 -10.45
C PRO A 92 13.47 -5.39 -11.30
N TYR A 93 12.93 -6.56 -10.96
CA TYR A 93 11.77 -7.19 -11.58
C TYR A 93 10.43 -6.81 -10.95
N ALA A 94 10.41 -5.87 -10.02
CA ALA A 94 9.18 -5.36 -9.41
C ALA A 94 8.64 -4.15 -10.18
N LEU A 95 7.43 -4.26 -10.71
CA LEU A 95 6.68 -3.11 -11.19
C LEU A 95 6.09 -2.36 -9.98
N ARG A 96 6.65 -1.21 -9.65
CA ARG A 96 6.23 -0.39 -8.51
C ARG A 96 5.20 0.64 -8.95
N VAL A 97 4.06 0.66 -8.26
CA VAL A 97 2.92 1.55 -8.56
C VAL A 97 2.55 2.36 -7.32
N TRP A 98 2.44 3.66 -7.49
CA TRP A 98 1.92 4.57 -6.46
C TRP A 98 0.55 5.10 -6.86
N CYS A 99 -0.46 4.79 -6.05
CA CYS A 99 -1.81 5.28 -6.22
C CYS A 99 -1.96 6.67 -5.61
N ARG A 100 -2.37 7.65 -6.43
CA ARG A 100 -2.61 9.02 -6.02
C ARG A 100 -4.02 9.47 -6.40
N THR A 101 -4.65 10.21 -5.53
CA THR A 101 -5.89 10.93 -5.81
C THR A 101 -5.98 12.17 -4.92
N ASP A 102 -6.88 13.08 -5.22
CA ASP A 102 -7.10 14.30 -4.44
C ASP A 102 -7.75 14.02 -3.07
N ALA A 103 -7.64 15.01 -2.18
CA ALA A 103 -8.16 14.90 -0.81
C ALA A 103 -9.69 14.73 -0.76
N ILE A 104 -10.42 15.38 -1.68
CA ILE A 104 -11.89 15.31 -1.72
C ILE A 104 -12.35 13.90 -2.05
N THR A 105 -11.70 13.26 -3.03
CA THR A 105 -11.96 11.87 -3.43
C THR A 105 -11.64 10.91 -2.27
N ARG A 106 -10.53 11.10 -1.56
CA ARG A 106 -10.18 10.29 -0.39
C ARG A 106 -11.21 10.40 0.73
N ILE A 107 -11.66 11.64 1.05
CA ILE A 107 -12.70 11.89 2.04
C ILE A 107 -14.02 11.23 1.61
N THR A 108 -14.41 11.35 0.34
CA THR A 108 -15.64 10.76 -0.18
C THR A 108 -15.62 9.23 -0.03
N ARG A 109 -14.51 8.58 -0.36
CA ARG A 109 -14.31 7.13 -0.18
C ARG A 109 -14.34 6.72 1.29
N CYS A 110 -13.76 7.55 2.17
CA CYS A 110 -13.83 7.34 3.62
C CYS A 110 -15.28 7.38 4.12
N VAL A 111 -16.06 8.40 3.73
CA VAL A 111 -17.49 8.50 4.07
C VAL A 111 -18.27 7.25 3.62
N GLN A 112 -18.06 6.81 2.39
CA GLN A 112 -18.72 5.64 1.84
C GLN A 112 -18.37 4.33 2.58
N ARG A 113 -17.11 4.20 2.99
CA ARG A 113 -16.60 2.99 3.62
C ARG A 113 -16.89 2.92 5.12
N GLU A 114 -16.70 4.04 5.82
CA GLU A 114 -16.77 4.08 7.28
C GLU A 114 -18.13 4.56 7.80
N GLY A 115 -18.98 5.18 6.95
CA GLY A 115 -20.26 5.76 7.36
C GLY A 115 -20.14 6.98 8.27
N LEU A 116 -18.97 7.63 8.29
CA LEU A 116 -18.70 8.83 9.11
C LEU A 116 -19.04 10.11 8.36
N SER A 117 -19.16 11.25 9.11
CA SER A 117 -19.27 12.55 8.46
C SER A 117 -17.99 12.94 7.70
N ARG A 118 -18.11 13.90 6.76
CA ARG A 118 -16.94 14.38 5.97
C ARG A 118 -15.85 14.95 6.87
N GLU A 119 -16.22 15.71 7.92
CA GLU A 119 -15.31 16.31 8.89
C GLU A 119 -14.54 15.23 9.65
N LYS A 120 -15.25 14.23 10.17
CA LYS A 120 -14.61 13.09 10.86
C LYS A 120 -13.71 12.27 9.92
N CYS A 121 -14.10 12.09 8.67
CA CYS A 121 -13.25 11.43 7.67
C CYS A 121 -12.00 12.24 7.35
N ALA A 122 -12.10 13.57 7.25
CA ALA A 122 -10.94 14.44 7.04
C ALA A 122 -9.95 14.32 8.21
N GLU A 123 -10.43 14.43 9.44
CA GLU A 123 -9.61 14.27 10.65
C GLU A 123 -8.94 12.88 10.73
N LEU A 124 -9.70 11.82 10.42
CA LEU A 124 -9.19 10.45 10.42
C LEU A 124 -8.07 10.27 9.38
N ILE A 125 -8.24 10.81 8.20
CA ILE A 125 -7.25 10.77 7.12
C ILE A 125 -5.99 11.53 7.52
N ASP A 126 -6.12 12.75 8.01
CA ASP A 126 -4.99 13.60 8.42
C ASP A 126 -4.19 12.96 9.56
N ASN A 127 -4.90 12.45 10.58
CA ASN A 127 -4.26 11.76 11.69
C ASN A 127 -3.49 10.53 11.23
N ARG A 128 -4.07 9.74 10.32
CA ARG A 128 -3.45 8.54 9.79
C ARG A 128 -2.22 8.87 8.94
N ASP A 129 -2.34 9.82 8.02
CA ASP A 129 -1.23 10.22 7.15
C ASP A 129 -0.06 10.77 7.96
N ARG A 130 -0.33 11.56 9.02
CA ARG A 130 0.68 12.05 9.93
C ARG A 130 1.36 10.92 10.70
N THR A 131 0.58 10.02 11.32
CA THR A 131 1.12 8.88 12.08
C THR A 131 1.96 7.96 11.20
N ASP A 132 1.49 7.65 9.99
CA ASP A 132 2.23 6.83 9.04
C ASP A 132 3.56 7.52 8.63
N SER A 133 3.50 8.83 8.32
CA SER A 133 4.70 9.61 7.94
C SER A 133 5.74 9.63 9.05
N GLU A 134 5.33 9.94 10.28
CA GLU A 134 6.21 9.97 11.45
C GLU A 134 6.82 8.58 11.74
N THR A 135 5.99 7.53 11.66
CA THR A 135 6.42 6.15 11.92
C THR A 135 7.45 5.68 10.89
N PHE A 136 7.19 5.86 9.61
CA PHE A 136 8.08 5.36 8.56
C PHE A 136 9.35 6.22 8.40
N GLU A 137 9.28 7.52 8.67
CA GLU A 137 10.48 8.33 8.74
C GLU A 137 11.38 7.89 9.91
N MET A 138 10.79 7.65 11.08
CA MET A 138 11.51 7.20 12.26
C MET A 138 12.11 5.79 12.12
N LEU A 139 11.38 4.85 11.48
CA LEU A 139 11.82 3.45 11.34
C LEU A 139 12.85 3.26 10.24
N TYR A 140 12.67 3.94 9.10
CA TYR A 140 13.36 3.63 7.84
C TYR A 140 13.92 4.85 7.12
N ASN A 141 13.76 6.05 7.68
CA ASN A 141 14.06 7.32 7.00
C ASN A 141 13.28 7.48 5.66
N ILE A 142 12.09 6.86 5.60
CA ILE A 142 11.19 6.96 4.44
C ILE A 142 10.32 8.20 4.59
N LYS A 143 10.43 9.11 3.63
CA LYS A 143 9.54 10.26 3.49
C LYS A 143 8.47 9.93 2.44
N LEU A 144 7.22 9.73 2.87
CA LEU A 144 6.13 9.34 1.96
C LEU A 144 5.87 10.32 0.82
N ALA A 145 6.29 11.58 0.97
CA ALA A 145 6.23 12.59 -0.10
C ALA A 145 7.34 12.44 -1.16
N GLN A 146 8.37 11.61 -0.91
CA GLN A 146 9.51 11.40 -1.80
C GLN A 146 9.51 9.96 -2.32
N LEU A 147 8.90 9.77 -3.49
CA LEU A 147 8.83 8.43 -4.09
C LEU A 147 10.20 7.94 -4.56
N PRO A 148 10.49 6.64 -4.46
CA PRO A 148 11.68 6.06 -5.06
C PRO A 148 11.71 6.25 -6.57
N SER A 149 12.87 6.11 -7.19
CA SER A 149 12.99 6.11 -8.65
C SER A 149 12.29 4.90 -9.30
N GLY A 150 11.82 5.06 -10.52
CA GLY A 150 11.18 3.98 -11.28
C GLY A 150 9.80 3.55 -10.75
N VAL A 151 9.09 4.43 -10.06
CA VAL A 151 7.71 4.22 -9.61
C VAL A 151 6.75 4.79 -10.65
N LEU A 152 5.81 3.98 -11.10
CA LEU A 152 4.68 4.41 -11.91
C LEU A 152 3.64 5.09 -10.99
N VAL A 153 3.32 6.35 -11.25
CA VAL A 153 2.26 7.05 -10.52
C VAL A 153 0.97 6.98 -11.32
N VAL A 154 -0.09 6.46 -10.70
CA VAL A 154 -1.41 6.37 -11.31
C VAL A 154 -2.40 7.28 -10.58
N ASP A 155 -3.21 8.01 -11.35
CA ASP A 155 -4.34 8.76 -10.80
C ASP A 155 -5.53 7.82 -10.65
N THR A 156 -5.94 7.62 -9.41
CA THR A 156 -7.06 6.75 -9.05
C THR A 156 -8.36 7.53 -8.83
N GLY A 157 -8.41 8.80 -9.18
CA GLY A 157 -9.64 9.61 -9.20
C GLY A 157 -10.62 9.22 -10.32
N VAL A 158 -10.20 8.36 -11.23
CA VAL A 158 -10.98 7.80 -12.35
C VAL A 158 -11.33 6.31 -12.09
N PRO A 159 -12.23 5.69 -12.87
CA PRO A 159 -12.57 4.27 -12.75
C PRO A 159 -11.35 3.36 -12.85
N VAL A 160 -11.32 2.31 -12.03
CA VAL A 160 -10.16 1.40 -11.91
C VAL A 160 -9.78 0.71 -13.21
N GLU A 161 -10.74 0.47 -14.08
CA GLU A 161 -10.55 -0.16 -15.38
C GLU A 161 -9.54 0.60 -16.24
N SER A 162 -9.58 1.94 -16.19
CA SER A 162 -8.75 2.82 -17.03
C SER A 162 -7.26 2.69 -16.72
N TYR A 163 -6.88 2.64 -15.43
CA TYR A 163 -5.48 2.55 -15.04
C TYR A 163 -5.00 1.13 -14.80
N ALA A 164 -5.90 0.19 -14.53
CA ALA A 164 -5.54 -1.24 -14.47
C ALA A 164 -5.11 -1.75 -15.85
N GLU A 165 -5.81 -1.35 -16.93
CA GLU A 165 -5.44 -1.72 -18.30
C GLU A 165 -4.04 -1.24 -18.66
N GLN A 166 -3.73 0.02 -18.39
CA GLN A 166 -2.40 0.59 -18.62
C GLN A 166 -1.28 -0.20 -17.92
N ILE A 167 -1.54 -0.68 -16.68
CA ILE A 167 -0.56 -1.48 -15.94
C ILE A 167 -0.38 -2.85 -16.60
N ILE A 168 -1.46 -3.48 -17.04
CA ILE A 168 -1.40 -4.79 -17.72
C ILE A 168 -0.63 -4.69 -19.04
N GLU A 169 -0.84 -3.63 -19.82
CA GLU A 169 -0.09 -3.38 -21.07
C GLU A 169 1.42 -3.25 -20.83
N LEU A 170 1.85 -2.72 -19.68
CA LEU A 170 3.27 -2.61 -19.34
C LEU A 170 3.93 -3.96 -19.00
N LEU A 171 3.14 -4.99 -18.71
CA LEU A 171 3.64 -6.35 -18.42
C LEU A 171 3.80 -7.20 -19.68
N ALA A 172 3.13 -6.82 -20.76
CA ALA A 172 3.21 -7.50 -22.06
C ALA A 172 4.50 -7.12 -22.79
#